data_cdf4cf8057cf180dd7cd56a67c5931ab
#
_entry.id   cdf4cf8057cf180dd7cd56a67c5931ab
#
_cell.length_a   1.000
_cell.length_b   1.000
_cell.length_c   1.000
_cell.angle_alpha   90.00
_cell.angle_beta   90.00
_cell.angle_gamma   90.00
#
_symmetry.space_group_name_H-M   'P 1'
#
loop_
_entity.id
_entity.type
_entity.pdbx_description
1 polymer ?
#
loop_
_entity_poly.entity_id
_entity_poly.type
_entity_poly.pdbx_seq_one_letter_code
_entity_poly.pdbx_strand_id
1 'polypeptide(L)'
;MENDQTIFQNPNMQNNPNPNPFGGQQPVSQPPLSPSPSRPEPIPSVQETPAPPKSVIEGGHGRRFSPKTILRILIGLIVLIIVVGFIFFVATTLFGNKNTDNGNAEITFWGLWEDGKTMQVIIDDFQRQNPNIKVKYAKQDIKQYRETLTTRIENGNGPDVFYFHNSWYPMFSSILLPFPTDTITADDYINSFYPVTQKDLVKNGAIYGVPMGIDTLSMYINKDIFTSAGLSYPKTWNDFIDSARRLTVKDEEGKIKTAGAAMGTFENVIHAPDILSLLFLQNGVSFEDLEGSKDRFIGALNFYSSFATDANNVWDSTLDPSILSFSKGNLAMYFGYSWDFFTIKAFNSELNFEITTVPQLPNQSINMASYWASGVSSKSLHQKQALKFVSYLAKKEVEERMYSEQSKERAFGQPYARVDLAESLKDNPLIYPILFQAKTAESSAFVDSTSDNGLNQELNTYLGNAVNSIYNGVSMDTAFDTFSQGVLQVLQKYGQ
;
A
#
# COMPACT_ATOMS: atom_id res chain seq x y z
N MET A 1 -27.39 16.19 26.17
CA MET A 1 -27.43 17.05 24.98
C MET A 1 -26.71 16.27 23.93
N GLU A 2 -27.45 15.43 23.25
CA GLU A 2 -26.96 14.63 22.13
C GLU A 2 -26.78 15.55 20.93
N ASN A 3 -25.55 15.79 20.54
CA ASN A 3 -25.27 16.42 19.24
C ASN A 3 -25.26 15.33 18.19
N ASP A 4 -26.40 15.10 17.57
CA ASP A 4 -26.54 14.28 16.37
C ASP A 4 -25.93 15.06 15.18
N GLN A 5 -24.66 14.77 14.85
CA GLN A 5 -23.93 15.40 13.75
C GLN A 5 -23.78 14.44 12.57
N THR A 6 -24.87 13.94 12.04
CA THR A 6 -24.90 13.24 10.74
C THR A 6 -25.16 14.25 9.61
N ILE A 7 -24.13 14.97 9.19
CA ILE A 7 -24.21 16.01 8.15
C ILE A 7 -24.31 15.42 6.72
N PHE A 8 -24.01 14.14 6.54
CA PHE A 8 -24.18 13.47 5.24
C PHE A 8 -25.60 12.96 4.98
N GLN A 9 -26.59 13.36 5.75
CA GLN A 9 -28.00 13.10 5.40
C GLN A 9 -28.48 14.13 4.38
N ASN A 10 -28.93 13.65 3.23
CA ASN A 10 -29.52 14.51 2.19
C ASN A 10 -30.91 15.02 2.65
N PRO A 11 -31.14 16.33 2.88
CA PRO A 11 -32.38 16.83 3.42
C PRO A 11 -33.60 16.79 2.45
N ASN A 12 -33.44 16.24 1.24
CA ASN A 12 -34.45 16.27 0.19
C ASN A 12 -35.02 14.92 -0.24
N MET A 13 -34.88 13.86 0.55
CA MET A 13 -35.58 12.60 0.27
C MET A 13 -36.87 12.50 1.09
N GLN A 14 -37.94 13.15 0.62
CA GLN A 14 -39.31 12.79 1.02
C GLN A 14 -39.76 11.58 0.17
N ASN A 15 -40.25 10.57 0.88
CA ASN A 15 -40.81 9.32 0.37
C ASN A 15 -41.80 9.55 -0.78
N ASN A 16 -41.53 8.95 -1.94
CA ASN A 16 -42.53 8.78 -2.99
C ASN A 16 -42.71 7.28 -3.26
N PRO A 17 -43.88 6.70 -3.09
CA PRO A 17 -44.09 5.25 -3.29
C PRO A 17 -44.16 4.92 -4.79
N ASN A 18 -43.36 3.95 -5.18
CA ASN A 18 -43.19 3.40 -6.51
C ASN A 18 -44.40 2.60 -6.99
N PRO A 19 -44.88 2.76 -8.21
CA PRO A 19 -45.68 1.72 -8.87
C PRO A 19 -44.81 0.88 -9.81
N ASN A 20 -44.72 -0.41 -9.50
CA ASN A 20 -44.15 -1.48 -10.29
C ASN A 20 -44.95 -1.70 -11.60
N PRO A 21 -44.34 -1.90 -12.76
CA PRO A 21 -44.92 -2.76 -13.76
C PRO A 21 -44.00 -3.93 -14.17
N PHE A 22 -44.55 -5.10 -14.06
CA PHE A 22 -44.08 -6.37 -14.52
C PHE A 22 -43.59 -6.41 -15.98
N GLY A 23 -42.49 -7.12 -16.20
CA GLY A 23 -42.05 -7.56 -17.53
C GLY A 23 -40.98 -8.63 -17.40
N GLY A 24 -41.40 -9.87 -17.50
CA GLY A 24 -40.51 -11.04 -17.44
C GLY A 24 -39.57 -11.13 -18.62
N GLN A 25 -38.35 -11.52 -18.37
CA GLN A 25 -37.45 -12.08 -19.40
C GLN A 25 -36.88 -13.41 -18.96
N GLN A 26 -36.80 -14.30 -19.94
CA GLN A 26 -36.40 -15.70 -19.86
C GLN A 26 -34.88 -15.85 -19.56
N PRO A 27 -34.45 -17.00 -19.05
CA PRO A 27 -33.07 -17.24 -18.70
C PRO A 27 -32.17 -17.39 -19.93
N VAL A 28 -31.06 -16.68 -19.93
CA VAL A 28 -29.99 -16.79 -20.92
C VAL A 28 -29.19 -18.06 -20.63
N SER A 29 -29.07 -18.91 -21.64
CA SER A 29 -28.35 -20.17 -21.65
C SER A 29 -26.85 -19.96 -21.43
N GLN A 30 -26.26 -20.74 -20.50
CA GLN A 30 -24.83 -20.80 -20.26
C GLN A 30 -24.07 -21.34 -21.48
N PRO A 31 -22.87 -20.87 -21.77
CA PRO A 31 -21.98 -21.49 -22.77
C PRO A 31 -21.44 -22.84 -22.27
N PRO A 32 -21.13 -23.78 -23.17
CA PRO A 32 -20.74 -25.14 -22.81
C PRO A 32 -19.34 -25.18 -22.14
N LEU A 33 -19.24 -25.97 -21.08
CA LEU A 33 -18.04 -26.31 -20.37
C LEU A 33 -17.02 -27.01 -21.29
N SER A 34 -15.80 -26.54 -21.30
CA SER A 34 -14.65 -27.19 -21.93
C SER A 34 -14.37 -28.54 -21.26
N PRO A 35 -13.95 -29.58 -22.00
CA PRO A 35 -13.74 -30.91 -21.46
C PRO A 35 -12.51 -30.95 -20.53
N SER A 36 -12.68 -31.68 -19.44
CA SER A 36 -11.61 -32.03 -18.49
C SER A 36 -10.46 -32.76 -19.18
N PRO A 37 -9.20 -32.56 -18.73
CA PRO A 37 -8.09 -33.32 -19.25
C PRO A 37 -8.18 -34.79 -18.84
N SER A 38 -8.03 -35.65 -19.84
CA SER A 38 -8.01 -37.09 -19.76
C SER A 38 -6.89 -37.62 -18.86
N ARG A 39 -7.25 -38.61 -18.05
CA ARG A 39 -6.42 -39.45 -17.21
C ARG A 39 -5.24 -40.03 -18.01
N PRO A 40 -4.00 -40.03 -17.52
CA PRO A 40 -2.88 -40.66 -18.20
C PRO A 40 -3.05 -42.19 -18.22
N GLU A 41 -2.77 -42.78 -19.39
CA GLU A 41 -2.74 -44.23 -19.63
C GLU A 41 -1.63 -44.92 -18.82
N PRO A 42 -1.79 -46.19 -18.42
CA PRO A 42 -0.78 -46.93 -17.68
C PRO A 42 0.41 -47.30 -18.56
N ILE A 43 1.61 -47.11 -17.99
CA ILE A 43 2.90 -47.46 -18.60
C ILE A 43 2.96 -49.00 -18.83
N PRO A 44 3.39 -49.48 -19.98
CA PRO A 44 3.52 -50.91 -20.22
C PRO A 44 4.66 -51.51 -19.41
N SER A 45 4.39 -52.70 -18.85
CA SER A 45 5.31 -53.54 -18.08
C SER A 45 6.57 -53.90 -18.87
N VAL A 46 7.72 -53.59 -18.28
CA VAL A 46 9.02 -54.01 -18.82
C VAL A 46 9.17 -55.53 -18.65
N GLN A 47 9.37 -56.23 -19.77
CA GLN A 47 9.73 -57.63 -19.80
C GLN A 47 11.09 -57.89 -19.14
N GLU A 48 11.10 -58.84 -18.23
CA GLU A 48 12.32 -59.38 -17.64
C GLU A 48 13.22 -60.04 -18.71
N THR A 49 14.45 -59.60 -18.82
CA THR A 49 15.49 -60.25 -19.57
C THR A 49 16.16 -61.32 -18.69
N PRO A 50 16.49 -62.51 -19.21
CA PRO A 50 17.01 -63.62 -18.44
C PRO A 50 18.45 -63.35 -18.02
N ALA A 51 18.80 -63.81 -16.81
CA ALA A 51 20.09 -63.69 -16.18
C ALA A 51 21.22 -64.43 -16.95
N PRO A 52 22.43 -63.91 -17.04
CA PRO A 52 23.58 -64.61 -17.60
C PRO A 52 24.11 -65.66 -16.61
N PRO A 53 24.79 -66.70 -17.14
CA PRO A 53 25.25 -67.85 -16.36
C PRO A 53 26.37 -67.52 -15.38
N LYS A 54 26.31 -68.19 -14.22
CA LYS A 54 27.34 -68.10 -13.16
C LYS A 54 28.69 -68.60 -13.65
N SER A 55 29.70 -67.72 -13.68
CA SER A 55 31.08 -68.11 -13.76
C SER A 55 31.58 -68.46 -12.36
N VAL A 56 32.07 -69.68 -12.21
CA VAL A 56 32.79 -70.14 -11.04
C VAL A 56 34.19 -69.53 -11.05
N ILE A 57 34.52 -68.74 -10.04
CA ILE A 57 35.92 -68.32 -9.77
C ILE A 57 36.35 -68.97 -8.49
N GLU A 58 37.38 -69.78 -8.66
CA GLU A 58 38.10 -70.47 -7.59
C GLU A 58 38.76 -69.56 -6.58
N GLY A 59 38.88 -70.10 -5.39
CA GLY A 59 39.22 -69.53 -4.12
C GLY A 59 40.42 -68.62 -4.02
N GLY A 60 40.19 -67.46 -3.44
CA GLY A 60 41.22 -66.67 -2.78
C GLY A 60 41.02 -66.71 -1.27
N HIS A 61 42.06 -67.08 -0.52
CA HIS A 61 42.11 -67.19 0.95
C HIS A 61 41.88 -65.81 1.60
N GLY A 62 40.60 -65.42 1.79
CA GLY A 62 40.27 -64.28 2.61
C GLY A 62 40.39 -64.60 4.10
N ARG A 63 41.28 -63.91 4.82
CA ARG A 63 41.35 -63.90 6.28
C ARG A 63 40.03 -63.55 6.86
N ARG A 64 39.30 -64.52 7.38
CA ARG A 64 38.06 -64.30 8.14
C ARG A 64 38.44 -63.65 9.47
N PHE A 65 38.16 -62.35 9.63
CA PHE A 65 38.22 -61.70 10.91
C PHE A 65 37.20 -62.33 11.87
N SER A 66 37.66 -62.63 13.10
CA SER A 66 36.70 -63.16 14.10
C SER A 66 35.62 -62.20 14.40
N PRO A 67 34.36 -62.62 14.78
CA PRO A 67 33.29 -61.76 15.12
C PRO A 67 33.64 -60.69 16.18
N LYS A 68 34.54 -61.02 17.09
CA LYS A 68 35.08 -60.11 18.13
C LYS A 68 35.99 -59.00 17.52
N THR A 69 36.68 -59.26 16.43
CA THR A 69 37.55 -58.30 15.72
C THR A 69 36.66 -57.33 14.91
N ILE A 70 35.64 -57.83 14.24
CA ILE A 70 34.65 -57.02 13.52
C ILE A 70 33.94 -56.09 14.48
N LEU A 71 33.49 -56.59 15.63
CA LEU A 71 32.83 -55.78 16.66
C LEU A 71 33.73 -54.67 17.21
N ARG A 72 35.03 -54.95 17.42
CA ARG A 72 36.02 -53.93 17.87
C ARG A 72 36.25 -52.84 16.81
N ILE A 73 36.28 -53.21 15.53
CA ILE A 73 36.41 -52.26 14.41
C ILE A 73 35.15 -51.40 14.32
N LEU A 74 33.94 -51.98 14.46
CA LEU A 74 32.67 -51.23 14.47
C LEU A 74 32.59 -50.26 15.64
N ILE A 75 32.96 -50.68 16.85
CA ILE A 75 33.00 -49.82 18.03
C ILE A 75 33.99 -48.69 17.82
N GLY A 76 35.19 -48.98 17.27
CA GLY A 76 36.22 -47.97 16.97
C GLY A 76 35.72 -46.94 15.95
N LEU A 77 34.94 -47.37 14.94
CA LEU A 77 34.37 -46.49 13.91
C LEU A 77 33.26 -45.61 14.47
N ILE A 78 32.42 -46.14 15.36
CA ILE A 78 31.38 -45.38 16.08
C ILE A 78 32.03 -44.33 16.99
N VAL A 79 33.07 -44.69 17.75
CA VAL A 79 33.80 -43.75 18.61
C VAL A 79 34.46 -42.66 17.77
N LEU A 80 35.03 -43.02 16.61
CA LEU A 80 35.63 -42.04 15.67
C LEU A 80 34.58 -41.05 15.15
N ILE A 81 33.39 -41.55 14.76
CA ILE A 81 32.29 -40.70 14.29
C ILE A 81 31.81 -39.74 15.42
N ILE A 82 31.72 -40.25 16.65
CA ILE A 82 31.34 -39.43 17.82
C ILE A 82 32.39 -38.35 18.08
N VAL A 83 33.69 -38.72 18.02
CA VAL A 83 34.80 -37.79 18.24
C VAL A 83 34.85 -36.74 17.12
N VAL A 84 34.71 -37.13 15.86
CA VAL A 84 34.66 -36.21 14.72
C VAL A 84 33.42 -35.32 14.81
N GLY A 85 32.23 -35.87 15.14
CA GLY A 85 31.02 -35.12 15.38
C GLY A 85 31.16 -34.13 16.53
N PHE A 86 31.82 -34.53 17.62
CA PHE A 86 32.07 -33.64 18.77
C PHE A 86 33.11 -32.57 18.42
N ILE A 87 34.17 -32.88 17.69
CA ILE A 87 35.13 -31.86 17.18
C ILE A 87 34.45 -30.91 16.24
N PHE A 88 33.60 -31.41 15.34
CA PHE A 88 32.80 -30.55 14.44
C PHE A 88 31.81 -29.68 15.22
N PHE A 89 31.11 -30.22 16.24
CA PHE A 89 30.24 -29.48 17.13
C PHE A 89 31.00 -28.43 17.94
N VAL A 90 32.15 -28.78 18.52
CA VAL A 90 33.02 -27.86 19.24
C VAL A 90 33.61 -26.81 18.30
N ALA A 91 34.00 -27.20 17.10
CA ALA A 91 34.48 -26.26 16.08
C ALA A 91 33.36 -25.31 15.65
N THR A 92 32.13 -25.79 15.45
CA THR A 92 30.99 -24.91 15.11
C THR A 92 30.51 -24.05 16.29
N THR A 93 30.68 -24.48 17.54
CA THR A 93 30.35 -23.69 18.74
C THR A 93 31.48 -22.74 19.16
N LEU A 94 32.74 -23.09 18.98
CA LEU A 94 33.88 -22.23 19.34
C LEU A 94 34.40 -21.38 18.17
N PHE A 95 34.27 -21.86 16.93
CA PHE A 95 34.69 -21.17 15.71
C PHE A 95 33.49 -20.87 14.80
N GLY A 96 32.27 -21.33 15.17
CA GLY A 96 31.03 -20.93 14.55
C GLY A 96 30.84 -19.44 14.76
N ASN A 97 31.20 -18.73 13.72
CA ASN A 97 31.00 -17.34 13.46
C ASN A 97 30.93 -16.44 14.74
N LYS A 98 32.10 -16.27 15.40
CA LYS A 98 32.37 -14.90 15.82
C LYS A 98 32.43 -14.13 14.50
N ASN A 99 31.29 -13.57 14.10
CA ASN A 99 31.30 -12.38 13.29
C ASN A 99 32.30 -11.47 13.99
N THR A 100 33.54 -11.50 13.55
CA THR A 100 34.43 -10.39 13.77
C THR A 100 33.74 -9.28 13.04
N ASP A 101 32.95 -8.51 13.80
CA ASP A 101 32.29 -7.27 13.37
C ASP A 101 33.43 -6.29 13.07
N ASN A 102 34.18 -6.58 11.99
CA ASN A 102 35.17 -5.67 11.42
C ASN A 102 34.49 -4.43 10.85
N GLY A 103 33.17 -4.28 11.10
CA GLY A 103 32.37 -3.16 10.64
C GLY A 103 32.14 -3.13 9.13
N ASN A 104 32.83 -3.96 8.35
CA ASN A 104 32.68 -4.01 6.91
C ASN A 104 31.45 -4.84 6.55
N ALA A 105 30.46 -4.23 5.94
CA ALA A 105 29.28 -4.89 5.44
C ALA A 105 28.85 -4.29 4.09
N GLU A 106 28.22 -5.11 3.28
CA GLU A 106 27.47 -4.67 2.12
C GLU A 106 26.00 -4.97 2.37
N ILE A 107 25.16 -3.92 2.40
CA ILE A 107 23.72 -4.02 2.57
C ILE A 107 23.01 -3.73 1.26
N THR A 108 21.90 -4.38 1.05
CA THR A 108 21.05 -4.20 -0.13
C THR A 108 19.82 -3.39 0.26
N PHE A 109 19.46 -2.40 -0.59
CA PHE A 109 18.31 -1.54 -0.41
C PHE A 109 17.39 -1.58 -1.62
N TRP A 110 16.14 -2.01 -1.41
CA TRP A 110 15.10 -2.00 -2.44
C TRP A 110 14.18 -0.80 -2.26
N GLY A 111 14.21 0.11 -3.24
CA GLY A 111 13.29 1.24 -3.34
C GLY A 111 12.37 1.11 -4.54
N LEU A 112 11.42 2.03 -4.66
CA LEU A 112 10.36 2.01 -5.68
C LEU A 112 10.38 3.24 -6.59
N TRP A 113 10.58 4.43 -6.02
CA TRP A 113 10.26 5.68 -6.70
C TRP A 113 11.49 6.40 -7.21
N GLU A 114 12.52 6.54 -6.39
CA GLU A 114 13.76 7.20 -6.73
C GLU A 114 14.54 6.38 -7.74
N ASP A 115 15.11 7.05 -8.75
CA ASP A 115 16.05 6.38 -9.61
C ASP A 115 17.41 6.16 -8.91
N GLY A 116 18.22 5.28 -9.51
CA GLY A 116 19.51 4.94 -8.93
C GLY A 116 20.47 6.13 -8.82
N LYS A 117 20.36 7.12 -9.70
CA LYS A 117 21.26 8.29 -9.71
C LYS A 117 20.95 9.23 -8.56
N THR A 118 19.67 9.53 -8.31
CA THR A 118 19.24 10.34 -7.17
C THR A 118 19.59 9.67 -5.87
N MET A 119 19.27 8.38 -5.71
CA MET A 119 19.56 7.62 -4.50
C MET A 119 21.07 7.48 -4.26
N GLN A 120 21.89 7.36 -5.30
CA GLN A 120 23.33 7.22 -5.18
C GLN A 120 23.99 8.41 -4.49
N VAL A 121 23.48 9.64 -4.70
CA VAL A 121 23.99 10.83 -3.99
C VAL A 121 23.82 10.69 -2.46
N ILE A 122 22.66 10.21 -2.04
CA ILE A 122 22.37 10.00 -0.60
C ILE A 122 23.21 8.85 -0.04
N ILE A 123 23.39 7.80 -0.82
CA ILE A 123 24.22 6.64 -0.44
C ILE A 123 25.69 7.05 -0.32
N ASP A 124 26.21 7.84 -1.24
CA ASP A 124 27.60 8.32 -1.20
C ASP A 124 27.85 9.20 0.01
N ASP A 125 26.89 10.07 0.38
CA ASP A 125 26.95 10.88 1.59
C ASP A 125 26.98 10.02 2.86
N PHE A 126 26.16 8.95 2.90
CA PHE A 126 26.19 7.96 3.98
C PHE A 126 27.52 7.21 4.06
N GLN A 127 28.00 6.71 2.91
CA GLN A 127 29.24 5.91 2.83
C GLN A 127 30.49 6.73 3.17
N ARG A 128 30.52 8.05 2.88
CA ARG A 128 31.60 8.91 3.34
C ARG A 128 31.68 9.00 4.87
N GLN A 129 30.53 8.99 5.55
CA GLN A 129 30.44 8.98 7.02
C GLN A 129 30.65 7.57 7.60
N ASN A 130 30.46 6.54 6.80
CA ASN A 130 30.48 5.13 7.20
C ASN A 130 31.27 4.29 6.19
N PRO A 131 32.59 4.47 6.06
CA PRO A 131 33.40 3.87 4.97
C PRO A 131 33.39 2.35 4.98
N ASN A 132 33.05 1.74 6.10
CA ASN A 132 32.97 0.28 6.27
C ASN A 132 31.60 -0.30 5.85
N ILE A 133 30.63 0.52 5.50
CA ILE A 133 29.30 0.07 5.07
C ILE A 133 29.11 0.45 3.60
N LYS A 134 28.88 -0.55 2.76
CA LYS A 134 28.49 -0.36 1.37
C LYS A 134 26.99 -0.57 1.24
N VAL A 135 26.31 0.28 0.47
CA VAL A 135 24.88 0.17 0.19
C VAL A 135 24.68 -0.04 -1.30
N LYS A 136 24.01 -1.13 -1.65
CA LYS A 136 23.58 -1.43 -3.03
C LYS A 136 22.09 -1.14 -3.17
N TYR A 137 21.77 -0.07 -3.86
CA TYR A 137 20.40 0.29 -4.18
C TYR A 137 19.92 -0.44 -5.44
N ALA A 138 18.68 -0.92 -5.40
CA ALA A 138 17.99 -1.48 -6.55
C ALA A 138 16.55 -0.97 -6.58
N LYS A 139 16.21 -0.17 -7.61
CA LYS A 139 14.84 0.23 -7.88
C LYS A 139 14.06 -0.98 -8.35
N GLN A 140 12.91 -1.21 -7.74
CA GLN A 140 11.99 -2.30 -8.07
C GLN A 140 10.77 -1.77 -8.82
N ASP A 141 10.11 -2.64 -9.59
CA ASP A 141 8.78 -2.37 -10.13
C ASP A 141 7.73 -2.63 -9.04
N ILE A 142 6.76 -1.73 -8.89
CA ILE A 142 5.67 -1.86 -7.91
C ILE A 142 4.79 -3.10 -8.18
N LYS A 143 4.69 -3.53 -9.44
CA LYS A 143 3.93 -4.73 -9.79
C LYS A 143 4.55 -5.96 -9.16
N GLN A 144 3.75 -6.71 -8.40
CA GLN A 144 4.18 -7.91 -7.65
C GLN A 144 5.32 -7.64 -6.63
N TYR A 145 5.59 -6.37 -6.30
CA TYR A 145 6.67 -6.01 -5.38
C TYR A 145 6.48 -6.64 -4.00
N ARG A 146 5.29 -6.49 -3.40
CA ARG A 146 4.99 -7.01 -2.07
C ARG A 146 5.24 -8.52 -1.97
N GLU A 147 4.70 -9.28 -2.92
CA GLU A 147 4.82 -10.75 -2.93
C GLU A 147 6.27 -11.21 -3.14
N THR A 148 6.96 -10.57 -4.09
CA THR A 148 8.37 -10.84 -4.36
C THR A 148 9.23 -10.53 -3.14
N LEU A 149 9.00 -9.39 -2.49
CA LEU A 149 9.72 -8.96 -1.30
C LEU A 149 9.52 -9.95 -0.15
N THR A 150 8.25 -10.29 0.17
CA THR A 150 7.91 -11.25 1.22
C THR A 150 8.59 -12.58 0.98
N THR A 151 8.39 -13.16 -0.21
CA THR A 151 8.97 -14.48 -0.56
C THR A 151 10.50 -14.48 -0.46
N ARG A 152 11.17 -13.43 -0.92
CA ARG A 152 12.63 -13.37 -0.85
C ARG A 152 13.15 -13.20 0.57
N ILE A 153 12.50 -12.38 1.40
CA ILE A 153 12.88 -12.21 2.80
C ILE A 153 12.68 -13.53 3.55
N GLU A 154 11.54 -14.19 3.39
CA GLU A 154 11.24 -15.47 4.04
C GLU A 154 12.27 -16.56 3.67
N ASN A 155 12.72 -16.58 2.42
CA ASN A 155 13.75 -17.49 1.94
C ASN A 155 15.21 -17.07 2.27
N GLY A 156 15.40 -15.95 3.00
CA GLY A 156 16.71 -15.47 3.44
C GLY A 156 17.59 -14.88 2.33
N ASN A 157 17.01 -14.52 1.19
CA ASN A 157 17.67 -13.88 0.04
C ASN A 157 17.00 -12.56 -0.38
N GLY A 158 16.25 -11.96 0.53
CA GLY A 158 15.66 -10.62 0.38
C GLY A 158 16.66 -9.49 0.68
N PRO A 159 16.23 -8.23 0.49
CA PRO A 159 17.03 -7.07 0.83
C PRO A 159 17.16 -6.88 2.34
N ASP A 160 18.20 -6.13 2.75
CA ASP A 160 18.42 -5.73 4.15
C ASP A 160 17.50 -4.57 4.53
N VAL A 161 17.32 -3.61 3.60
CA VAL A 161 16.44 -2.43 3.73
C VAL A 161 15.48 -2.40 2.55
N PHE A 162 14.23 -2.02 2.80
CA PHE A 162 13.21 -2.01 1.75
C PHE A 162 12.10 -0.99 2.03
N TYR A 163 11.47 -0.52 0.95
CA TYR A 163 10.26 0.28 1.07
C TYR A 163 9.04 -0.58 1.33
N PHE A 164 8.14 -0.08 2.16
CA PHE A 164 6.80 -0.64 2.34
C PHE A 164 5.79 0.50 2.54
N HIS A 165 4.54 0.24 2.14
CA HIS A 165 3.47 1.22 2.31
C HIS A 165 3.00 1.26 3.77
N ASN A 166 2.58 2.43 4.29
CA ASN A 166 2.15 2.59 5.68
C ASN A 166 1.03 1.63 6.08
N SER A 167 0.15 1.26 5.16
CA SER A 167 -0.94 0.29 5.40
C SER A 167 -0.50 -1.18 5.41
N TRP A 168 0.78 -1.50 5.11
CA TRP A 168 1.24 -2.89 4.93
C TRP A 168 1.71 -3.57 6.22
N TYR A 169 1.79 -2.86 7.33
CA TYR A 169 2.24 -3.46 8.59
C TYR A 169 1.54 -4.79 8.94
N PRO A 170 0.21 -4.96 8.78
CA PRO A 170 -0.46 -6.23 9.07
C PRO A 170 0.11 -7.41 8.26
N MET A 171 0.49 -7.18 7.02
CA MET A 171 1.09 -8.20 6.14
C MET A 171 2.58 -8.41 6.39
N PHE A 172 3.27 -7.43 6.99
CA PHE A 172 4.73 -7.38 7.07
C PHE A 172 5.28 -7.54 8.50
N SER A 173 4.43 -7.66 9.51
CA SER A 173 4.84 -7.75 10.92
C SER A 173 5.88 -8.85 11.20
N SER A 174 5.83 -9.96 10.46
CA SER A 174 6.78 -11.08 10.61
C SER A 174 8.13 -10.87 9.93
N ILE A 175 8.19 -9.99 8.93
CA ILE A 175 9.41 -9.74 8.13
C ILE A 175 10.09 -8.42 8.47
N LEU A 176 9.42 -7.51 9.18
CA LEU A 176 9.98 -6.26 9.68
C LEU A 176 10.75 -6.47 10.98
N LEU A 177 11.92 -5.88 11.08
CA LEU A 177 12.71 -5.81 12.31
C LEU A 177 12.21 -4.64 13.17
N PRO A 178 11.80 -4.85 14.43
CA PRO A 178 11.58 -3.75 15.35
C PRO A 178 12.91 -3.04 15.65
N PHE A 179 12.90 -1.70 15.60
CA PHE A 179 14.11 -0.92 15.84
C PHE A 179 14.47 -0.93 17.35
N PRO A 180 15.70 -1.23 17.70
CA PRO A 180 16.19 -1.03 19.05
C PRO A 180 16.09 0.43 19.49
N THR A 181 15.88 0.68 20.76
CA THR A 181 15.68 2.02 21.34
C THR A 181 16.90 2.94 21.21
N ASP A 182 18.08 2.39 20.95
CA ASP A 182 19.31 3.13 20.65
C ASP A 182 19.47 3.52 19.17
N THR A 183 18.56 3.06 18.31
CA THR A 183 18.54 3.39 16.87
C THR A 183 17.86 4.74 16.63
N ILE A 184 16.62 4.85 17.05
CA ILE A 184 15.82 6.08 17.08
C ILE A 184 14.98 5.98 18.35
N THR A 185 15.05 7.00 19.24
CA THR A 185 14.21 7.01 20.43
C THR A 185 12.75 7.28 20.06
N ALA A 186 11.82 6.82 20.89
CA ALA A 186 10.40 7.11 20.69
C ALA A 186 10.14 8.64 20.72
N ASP A 187 10.80 9.36 21.61
CA ASP A 187 10.67 10.81 21.73
C ASP A 187 11.20 11.53 20.47
N ASP A 188 12.36 11.13 19.96
CA ASP A 188 12.90 11.68 18.71
C ASP A 188 11.96 11.42 17.54
N TYR A 189 11.36 10.21 17.48
CA TYR A 189 10.42 9.85 16.43
C TYR A 189 9.16 10.71 16.49
N ILE A 190 8.52 10.80 17.66
CA ILE A 190 7.29 11.56 17.88
C ILE A 190 7.48 13.06 17.59
N ASN A 191 8.65 13.61 17.99
CA ASN A 191 8.93 15.02 17.78
C ASN A 191 9.37 15.36 16.35
N SER A 192 9.80 14.37 15.58
CA SER A 192 10.31 14.56 14.22
C SER A 192 9.26 14.40 13.14
N PHE A 193 8.35 13.43 13.27
CA PHE A 193 7.46 13.01 12.20
C PHE A 193 5.99 13.33 12.48
N TYR A 194 5.16 13.40 11.45
CA TYR A 194 3.73 13.65 11.59
C TYR A 194 3.04 12.57 12.42
N PRO A 195 1.99 12.92 13.22
CA PRO A 195 1.33 11.99 14.15
C PRO A 195 0.80 10.71 13.51
N VAL A 196 0.34 10.77 12.26
CA VAL A 196 -0.14 9.59 11.52
C VAL A 196 0.95 8.53 11.39
N THR A 197 2.21 8.92 11.22
CA THR A 197 3.32 7.96 11.07
C THR A 197 3.59 7.20 12.35
N GLN A 198 3.36 7.83 13.51
CA GLN A 198 3.44 7.15 14.80
C GLN A 198 2.35 6.09 14.93
N LYS A 199 1.12 6.43 14.54
CA LYS A 199 0.00 5.47 14.58
C LYS A 199 0.26 4.26 13.69
N ASP A 200 0.83 4.47 12.51
CA ASP A 200 1.06 3.43 11.51
C ASP A 200 2.29 2.57 11.80
N LEU A 201 3.41 3.20 12.17
CA LEU A 201 4.74 2.58 12.17
C LEU A 201 5.27 2.26 13.58
N VAL A 202 4.58 2.70 14.64
CA VAL A 202 4.94 2.35 16.02
C VAL A 202 3.88 1.41 16.60
N LYS A 203 4.25 0.17 16.85
CA LYS A 203 3.37 -0.86 17.39
C LYS A 203 3.96 -1.45 18.67
N ASN A 204 3.15 -1.49 19.71
CA ASN A 204 3.58 -1.98 21.04
C ASN A 204 4.87 -1.30 21.58
N GLY A 205 5.02 0.00 21.26
CA GLY A 205 6.19 0.80 21.66
C GLY A 205 7.45 0.58 20.83
N ALA A 206 7.43 -0.27 19.82
CA ALA A 206 8.54 -0.49 18.90
C ALA A 206 8.30 0.21 17.55
N ILE A 207 9.33 0.84 17.00
CA ILE A 207 9.34 1.47 15.68
C ILE A 207 9.67 0.41 14.63
N TYR A 208 8.95 0.36 13.51
CA TYR A 208 9.14 -0.62 12.44
C TYR A 208 9.56 0.01 11.10
N GLY A 209 9.57 1.33 11.01
CA GLY A 209 9.97 2.01 9.79
C GLY A 209 10.15 3.51 9.98
N VAL A 210 10.86 4.12 9.03
CA VAL A 210 11.02 5.57 8.91
C VAL A 210 10.25 6.03 7.67
N PRO A 211 9.34 7.00 7.80
CA PRO A 211 8.63 7.52 6.64
C PRO A 211 9.62 8.23 5.72
N MET A 212 9.49 8.00 4.41
CA MET A 212 10.38 8.59 3.40
C MET A 212 9.83 9.89 2.81
N GLY A 213 8.64 10.24 3.17
CA GLY A 213 7.89 11.43 2.82
C GLY A 213 6.49 11.29 3.39
N ILE A 214 5.67 12.32 3.25
CA ILE A 214 4.24 12.28 3.57
C ILE A 214 3.46 12.80 2.38
N ASP A 215 2.36 12.16 2.04
CA ASP A 215 1.40 12.72 1.10
C ASP A 215 0.00 12.67 1.68
N THR A 216 -0.83 13.60 1.28
CA THR A 216 -2.23 13.66 1.70
C THR A 216 -3.14 13.87 0.50
N LEU A 217 -4.26 13.16 0.50
CA LEU A 217 -5.29 13.40 -0.51
C LEU A 217 -5.66 14.88 -0.50
N SER A 218 -5.53 15.53 -1.64
CA SER A 218 -5.74 16.96 -1.82
C SER A 218 -6.71 17.23 -2.95
N MET A 219 -7.28 18.42 -3.01
CA MET A 219 -8.22 18.79 -4.06
C MET A 219 -7.52 19.64 -5.11
N TYR A 220 -7.60 19.20 -6.36
CA TYR A 220 -7.12 19.89 -7.55
C TYR A 220 -8.26 20.68 -8.17
N ILE A 221 -8.06 21.97 -8.36
CA ILE A 221 -9.05 22.91 -8.87
C ILE A 221 -8.67 23.37 -10.27
N ASN A 222 -9.54 23.17 -11.25
CA ASN A 222 -9.39 23.79 -12.56
C ASN A 222 -9.70 25.28 -12.46
N LYS A 223 -8.67 26.12 -12.48
CA LYS A 223 -8.78 27.57 -12.26
C LYS A 223 -9.63 28.27 -13.31
N ASP A 224 -9.53 27.82 -14.56
CA ASP A 224 -10.23 28.46 -15.68
C ASP A 224 -11.76 28.23 -15.55
N ILE A 225 -12.17 27.03 -15.17
CA ILE A 225 -13.59 26.72 -14.92
C ILE A 225 -14.13 27.54 -13.74
N PHE A 226 -13.41 27.57 -12.61
CA PHE A 226 -13.81 28.33 -11.43
C PHE A 226 -13.86 29.83 -11.68
N THR A 227 -12.84 30.38 -12.36
CA THR A 227 -12.78 31.81 -12.71
C THR A 227 -13.90 32.20 -13.64
N SER A 228 -14.20 31.39 -14.66
CA SER A 228 -15.28 31.66 -15.62
C SER A 228 -16.66 31.66 -14.94
N ALA A 229 -16.84 30.86 -13.90
CA ALA A 229 -18.07 30.80 -13.13
C ALA A 229 -18.15 31.82 -11.97
N GLY A 230 -17.07 32.55 -11.68
CA GLY A 230 -16.97 33.49 -10.57
C GLY A 230 -17.13 32.84 -9.20
N LEU A 231 -16.61 31.60 -9.05
CA LEU A 231 -16.71 30.82 -7.80
C LEU A 231 -15.40 30.84 -7.01
N SER A 232 -15.55 30.85 -5.68
CA SER A 232 -14.46 30.57 -4.75
C SER A 232 -14.27 29.06 -4.57
N TYR A 233 -13.06 28.61 -4.20
CA TYR A 233 -12.78 27.22 -3.92
C TYR A 233 -13.54 26.73 -2.68
N PRO A 234 -14.15 25.55 -2.72
CA PRO A 234 -14.94 25.02 -1.62
C PRO A 234 -14.05 24.66 -0.43
N LYS A 235 -14.50 25.00 0.78
CA LYS A 235 -13.82 24.64 2.04
C LYS A 235 -14.63 23.63 2.85
N THR A 236 -15.92 23.55 2.60
CA THR A 236 -16.84 22.60 3.23
C THR A 236 -17.46 21.69 2.18
N TRP A 237 -18.00 20.56 2.62
CA TRP A 237 -18.71 19.65 1.71
C TRP A 237 -19.97 20.30 1.12
N ASN A 238 -20.62 21.21 1.83
CA ASN A 238 -21.75 21.96 1.27
C ASN A 238 -21.31 22.88 0.12
N ASP A 239 -20.20 23.62 0.29
CA ASP A 239 -19.64 24.44 -0.79
C ASP A 239 -19.21 23.59 -1.97
N PHE A 240 -18.70 22.37 -1.70
CA PHE A 240 -18.28 21.42 -2.72
C PHE A 240 -19.47 20.93 -3.57
N ILE A 241 -20.57 20.51 -2.93
CA ILE A 241 -21.80 20.10 -3.62
C ILE A 241 -22.31 21.23 -4.51
N ASP A 242 -22.43 22.46 -3.96
CA ASP A 242 -22.93 23.61 -4.67
C ASP A 242 -22.06 23.96 -5.87
N SER A 243 -20.73 23.93 -5.69
CA SER A 243 -19.77 24.14 -6.77
C SER A 243 -19.87 23.03 -7.82
N ALA A 244 -19.92 21.77 -7.41
CA ALA A 244 -20.03 20.63 -8.32
C ALA A 244 -21.27 20.74 -9.23
N ARG A 245 -22.43 21.06 -8.66
CA ARG A 245 -23.68 21.23 -9.41
C ARG A 245 -23.62 22.44 -10.38
N ARG A 246 -23.11 23.56 -9.92
CA ARG A 246 -23.03 24.80 -10.74
C ARG A 246 -22.03 24.71 -11.88
N LEU A 247 -20.94 23.93 -11.69
CA LEU A 247 -19.88 23.76 -12.69
C LEU A 247 -20.14 22.60 -13.67
N THR A 248 -21.17 21.79 -13.41
CA THR A 248 -21.55 20.71 -14.33
C THR A 248 -22.31 21.28 -15.53
N VAL A 249 -21.79 21.01 -16.71
CA VAL A 249 -22.43 21.37 -17.98
C VAL A 249 -22.86 20.11 -18.71
N LYS A 250 -24.13 20.03 -19.09
CA LYS A 250 -24.73 18.95 -19.86
C LYS A 250 -25.18 19.46 -21.24
N ASP A 251 -25.18 18.59 -22.23
CA ASP A 251 -25.80 18.88 -23.53
C ASP A 251 -27.34 18.72 -23.48
N GLU A 252 -27.97 18.93 -24.64
CA GLU A 252 -29.43 18.86 -24.80
C GLU A 252 -29.97 17.44 -24.53
N GLU A 253 -29.11 16.40 -24.67
CA GLU A 253 -29.45 15.01 -24.39
C GLU A 253 -29.20 14.64 -22.91
N GLY A 254 -28.70 15.59 -22.10
CA GLY A 254 -28.41 15.39 -20.68
C GLY A 254 -27.02 14.75 -20.42
N LYS A 255 -26.20 14.58 -21.44
CA LYS A 255 -24.84 14.02 -21.29
C LYS A 255 -23.88 15.06 -20.74
N ILE A 256 -23.10 14.68 -19.74
CA ILE A 256 -22.11 15.56 -19.12
C ILE A 256 -20.97 15.88 -20.11
N LYS A 257 -20.73 17.16 -20.36
CA LYS A 257 -19.63 17.70 -21.16
C LYS A 257 -18.49 18.24 -20.29
N THR A 258 -18.86 18.91 -19.19
CA THR A 258 -17.93 19.31 -18.14
C THR A 258 -18.49 18.78 -16.83
N ALA A 259 -17.72 18.01 -16.12
CA ALA A 259 -18.09 17.50 -14.81
C ALA A 259 -17.65 18.48 -13.73
N GLY A 260 -18.50 18.71 -12.73
CA GLY A 260 -18.16 19.57 -11.59
C GLY A 260 -17.21 18.88 -10.62
N ALA A 261 -17.40 17.59 -10.39
CA ALA A 261 -16.56 16.79 -9.50
C ALA A 261 -16.58 15.31 -9.93
N ALA A 262 -15.47 14.61 -9.74
CA ALA A 262 -15.36 13.18 -9.99
C ALA A 262 -15.61 12.40 -8.68
N MET A 263 -16.85 12.02 -8.46
CA MET A 263 -17.31 11.21 -7.32
C MET A 263 -18.55 10.40 -7.71
N GLY A 264 -18.80 9.31 -7.02
CA GLY A 264 -20.07 8.56 -7.12
C GLY A 264 -19.97 7.23 -7.88
N THR A 265 -18.95 7.04 -8.68
CA THR A 265 -18.60 5.74 -9.30
C THR A 265 -17.25 5.26 -8.77
N PHE A 266 -16.94 3.98 -8.94
CA PHE A 266 -15.68 3.42 -8.41
C PHE A 266 -14.61 3.28 -9.49
N GLU A 267 -14.96 2.73 -10.64
CA GLU A 267 -13.99 2.27 -11.64
C GLU A 267 -13.29 3.42 -12.39
N ASN A 268 -13.97 4.54 -12.62
CA ASN A 268 -13.41 5.68 -13.35
C ASN A 268 -13.09 6.90 -12.48
N VAL A 269 -13.23 6.79 -11.18
CA VAL A 269 -12.73 7.77 -10.19
C VAL A 269 -11.42 7.27 -9.63
N ILE A 270 -10.31 7.86 -10.10
CA ILE A 270 -9.00 7.60 -9.52
C ILE A 270 -9.02 8.01 -8.05
N HIS A 271 -8.44 7.20 -7.17
CA HIS A 271 -8.47 7.37 -5.71
C HIS A 271 -9.87 7.27 -5.07
N ALA A 272 -10.83 6.57 -5.72
CA ALA A 272 -12.14 6.32 -5.09
C ALA A 272 -12.04 5.70 -3.69
N PRO A 273 -11.16 4.70 -3.42
CA PRO A 273 -10.95 4.17 -2.08
C PRO A 273 -10.52 5.22 -1.07
N ASP A 274 -9.61 6.13 -1.46
CA ASP A 274 -9.06 7.18 -0.60
C ASP A 274 -10.08 8.27 -0.31
N ILE A 275 -10.89 8.66 -1.31
CA ILE A 275 -11.99 9.62 -1.15
C ILE A 275 -13.02 9.05 -0.18
N LEU A 276 -13.42 7.78 -0.35
CA LEU A 276 -14.33 7.10 0.57
C LEU A 276 -13.75 6.98 1.97
N SER A 277 -12.45 6.64 2.08
CA SER A 277 -11.74 6.63 3.36
C SER A 277 -11.76 7.98 4.06
N LEU A 278 -11.51 9.07 3.31
CA LEU A 278 -11.62 10.43 3.85
C LEU A 278 -13.04 10.69 4.41
N LEU A 279 -14.07 10.32 3.66
CA LEU A 279 -15.47 10.49 4.08
C LEU A 279 -15.79 9.64 5.32
N PHE A 280 -15.32 8.40 5.38
CA PHE A 280 -15.48 7.52 6.53
C PHE A 280 -14.79 8.09 7.77
N LEU A 281 -13.54 8.51 7.64
CA LEU A 281 -12.77 9.11 8.73
C LEU A 281 -13.45 10.39 9.26
N GLN A 282 -13.85 11.29 8.37
CA GLN A 282 -14.55 12.53 8.75
C GLN A 282 -15.92 12.26 9.37
N ASN A 283 -16.62 11.20 8.96
CA ASN A 283 -17.91 10.81 9.53
C ASN A 283 -17.78 9.92 10.78
N GLY A 284 -16.57 9.63 11.23
CA GLY A 284 -16.30 8.86 12.44
C GLY A 284 -16.66 7.37 12.32
N VAL A 285 -16.52 6.77 11.14
CA VAL A 285 -16.69 5.33 10.95
C VAL A 285 -15.54 4.60 11.62
N SER A 286 -15.84 3.60 12.45
CA SER A 286 -14.86 2.67 13.02
C SER A 286 -14.96 1.32 12.33
N PHE A 287 -13.85 0.86 11.76
CA PHE A 287 -13.77 -0.48 11.17
C PHE A 287 -13.53 -1.58 12.22
N GLU A 288 -13.15 -1.21 13.46
CA GLU A 288 -13.09 -2.12 14.60
C GLU A 288 -14.51 -2.42 15.14
N ASP A 289 -15.44 -1.46 14.99
CA ASP A 289 -16.86 -1.59 15.32
C ASP A 289 -17.71 -1.11 14.14
N LEU A 290 -17.68 -1.89 13.07
CA LEU A 290 -18.37 -1.55 11.83
C LEU A 290 -19.88 -1.56 11.99
N GLU A 291 -20.43 -2.50 12.77
CA GLU A 291 -21.88 -2.58 13.05
C GLU A 291 -22.35 -1.35 13.84
N GLY A 292 -21.63 -0.95 14.89
CA GLY A 292 -21.91 0.26 15.65
C GLY A 292 -21.67 1.56 14.83
N SER A 293 -21.07 1.44 13.67
CA SER A 293 -20.82 2.55 12.73
C SER A 293 -21.72 2.51 11.50
N LYS A 294 -22.67 1.58 11.40
CA LYS A 294 -23.51 1.35 10.20
C LYS A 294 -24.11 2.62 9.64
N ASP A 295 -24.80 3.42 10.44
CA ASP A 295 -25.47 4.62 9.97
C ASP A 295 -24.47 5.67 9.43
N ARG A 296 -23.31 5.79 10.08
CA ARG A 296 -22.23 6.70 9.63
C ARG A 296 -21.62 6.22 8.33
N PHE A 297 -21.39 4.91 8.19
CA PHE A 297 -20.91 4.31 6.95
C PHE A 297 -21.90 4.53 5.80
N ILE A 298 -23.18 4.20 6.01
CA ILE A 298 -24.25 4.38 5.03
C ILE A 298 -24.36 5.86 4.64
N GLY A 299 -24.30 6.79 5.62
CA GLY A 299 -24.32 8.22 5.36
C GLY A 299 -23.19 8.68 4.44
N ALA A 300 -21.96 8.26 4.70
CA ALA A 300 -20.81 8.60 3.87
C ALA A 300 -20.88 7.96 2.47
N LEU A 301 -21.29 6.71 2.39
CA LEU A 301 -21.43 5.99 1.13
C LEU A 301 -22.56 6.58 0.26
N ASN A 302 -23.68 6.92 0.87
CA ASN A 302 -24.78 7.61 0.19
C ASN A 302 -24.36 8.99 -0.32
N PHE A 303 -23.63 9.76 0.51
CA PHE A 303 -23.07 11.03 0.10
C PHE A 303 -22.18 10.88 -1.15
N TYR A 304 -21.24 9.93 -1.12
CA TYR A 304 -20.37 9.64 -2.25
C TYR A 304 -21.15 9.25 -3.51
N SER A 305 -22.06 8.29 -3.37
CA SER A 305 -22.79 7.72 -4.51
C SER A 305 -23.77 8.72 -5.14
N SER A 306 -24.29 9.70 -4.37
CA SER A 306 -25.25 10.69 -4.84
C SER A 306 -24.74 11.54 -6.01
N PHE A 307 -23.43 11.71 -6.14
CA PHE A 307 -22.82 12.47 -7.23
C PHE A 307 -23.02 11.80 -8.61
N ALA A 308 -23.29 10.50 -8.64
CA ALA A 308 -23.56 9.77 -9.89
C ALA A 308 -24.99 9.20 -9.99
N THR A 309 -25.70 9.02 -8.88
CA THR A 309 -27.03 8.38 -8.85
C THR A 309 -28.20 9.37 -8.78
N ASP A 310 -27.98 10.59 -8.32
CA ASP A 310 -29.03 11.62 -8.26
C ASP A 310 -29.47 12.07 -9.65
N ALA A 311 -30.72 12.57 -9.75
CA ALA A 311 -31.27 13.12 -10.99
C ALA A 311 -30.41 14.27 -11.58
N ASN A 312 -29.69 14.99 -10.72
CA ASN A 312 -28.77 16.06 -11.08
C ASN A 312 -27.29 15.60 -10.93
N ASN A 313 -27.01 14.37 -11.34
CA ASN A 313 -25.66 13.82 -11.27
C ASN A 313 -24.63 14.75 -11.94
N VAL A 314 -23.43 14.80 -11.36
CA VAL A 314 -22.32 15.62 -11.83
C VAL A 314 -21.19 14.77 -12.41
N TRP A 315 -21.30 13.46 -12.26
CA TRP A 315 -20.38 12.44 -12.76
C TRP A 315 -21.14 11.19 -13.20
N ASP A 316 -20.58 10.39 -14.07
CA ASP A 316 -21.12 9.08 -14.44
C ASP A 316 -20.03 8.12 -14.97
N SER A 317 -20.36 6.82 -15.08
CA SER A 317 -19.46 5.76 -15.49
C SER A 317 -19.03 5.80 -16.96
N THR A 318 -19.65 6.65 -17.79
CA THR A 318 -19.30 6.76 -19.22
C THR A 318 -18.21 7.79 -19.49
N LEU A 319 -17.85 8.59 -18.47
CA LEU A 319 -16.78 9.56 -18.58
C LEU A 319 -15.41 8.89 -18.57
N ASP A 320 -14.42 9.55 -19.14
CA ASP A 320 -13.01 9.14 -19.01
C ASP A 320 -12.60 9.03 -17.54
N PRO A 321 -11.56 8.25 -17.20
CA PRO A 321 -10.98 8.27 -15.86
C PRO A 321 -10.74 9.69 -15.36
N SER A 322 -11.02 9.95 -14.09
CA SER A 322 -11.08 11.31 -13.51
C SER A 322 -9.80 12.13 -13.76
N ILE A 323 -8.61 11.53 -13.64
CA ILE A 323 -7.35 12.21 -13.93
C ILE A 323 -7.24 12.65 -15.39
N LEU A 324 -7.74 11.84 -16.33
CA LEU A 324 -7.73 12.16 -17.75
C LEU A 324 -8.76 13.24 -18.07
N SER A 325 -9.96 13.15 -17.49
CA SER A 325 -11.00 14.20 -17.61
C SER A 325 -10.51 15.54 -17.07
N PHE A 326 -9.77 15.54 -15.95
CA PHE A 326 -9.16 16.74 -15.38
C PHE A 326 -8.06 17.29 -16.30
N SER A 327 -7.18 16.43 -16.76
CA SER A 327 -6.08 16.83 -17.67
C SER A 327 -6.58 17.41 -18.99
N LYS A 328 -7.72 16.94 -19.50
CA LYS A 328 -8.39 17.50 -20.69
C LYS A 328 -9.11 18.83 -20.45
N GLY A 329 -9.21 19.29 -19.20
CA GLY A 329 -9.95 20.48 -18.82
C GLY A 329 -11.48 20.29 -18.74
N ASN A 330 -11.97 19.04 -18.72
CA ASN A 330 -13.38 18.68 -18.69
C ASN A 330 -13.91 18.35 -17.28
N LEU A 331 -13.10 18.57 -16.24
CA LEU A 331 -13.44 18.34 -14.84
C LEU A 331 -12.99 19.53 -14.01
N ALA A 332 -13.89 20.05 -13.14
CA ALA A 332 -13.63 21.23 -12.34
C ALA A 332 -12.86 20.90 -11.04
N MET A 333 -13.20 19.81 -10.36
CA MET A 333 -12.59 19.37 -9.10
C MET A 333 -12.18 17.90 -9.17
N TYR A 334 -10.90 17.64 -8.89
CA TYR A 334 -10.30 16.32 -8.86
C TYR A 334 -9.62 16.10 -7.50
N PHE A 335 -9.76 14.92 -6.93
CA PHE A 335 -9.01 14.51 -5.74
C PHE A 335 -7.79 13.71 -6.15
N GLY A 336 -6.63 14.07 -5.60
CA GLY A 336 -5.37 13.40 -5.93
C GLY A 336 -4.25 13.68 -4.95
N TYR A 337 -3.12 13.06 -5.18
CA TYR A 337 -1.89 13.20 -4.40
C TYR A 337 -0.84 14.01 -5.16
N SER A 338 0.28 14.33 -4.52
CA SER A 338 1.33 15.15 -5.15
C SER A 338 1.86 14.57 -6.46
N TRP A 339 1.92 13.25 -6.58
CA TRP A 339 2.42 12.59 -7.80
C TRP A 339 1.50 12.74 -9.01
N ASP A 340 0.21 12.99 -8.83
CA ASP A 340 -0.74 13.22 -9.91
C ASP A 340 -0.44 14.52 -10.66
N PHE A 341 0.20 15.50 -10.00
CA PHE A 341 0.69 16.71 -10.66
C PHE A 341 1.53 16.37 -11.89
N PHE A 342 2.44 15.42 -11.77
CA PHE A 342 3.34 15.05 -12.87
C PHE A 342 2.57 14.35 -14.00
N THR A 343 1.62 13.50 -13.67
CA THR A 343 0.74 12.83 -14.64
C THR A 343 -0.13 13.84 -15.38
N ILE A 344 -0.78 14.76 -14.65
CA ILE A 344 -1.61 15.82 -15.23
C ILE A 344 -0.79 16.71 -16.16
N LYS A 345 0.41 17.16 -15.73
CA LYS A 345 1.30 17.98 -16.55
C LYS A 345 1.90 17.24 -17.75
N ALA A 346 2.07 15.93 -17.67
CA ALA A 346 2.49 15.11 -18.79
C ALA A 346 1.39 14.98 -19.85
N PHE A 347 0.12 14.93 -19.48
CA PHE A 347 -1.02 14.94 -20.40
C PHE A 347 -1.31 16.34 -20.97
N ASN A 348 -1.19 17.39 -20.16
CA ASN A 348 -1.47 18.76 -20.53
C ASN A 348 -0.61 19.74 -19.73
N SER A 349 0.51 20.16 -20.29
CA SER A 349 1.44 21.11 -19.66
C SER A 349 0.81 22.46 -19.37
N GLU A 350 -0.17 22.87 -20.19
CA GLU A 350 -0.81 24.19 -20.16
C GLU A 350 -2.01 24.27 -19.23
N LEU A 351 -2.49 23.14 -18.69
CA LEU A 351 -3.64 23.15 -17.80
C LEU A 351 -3.38 24.06 -16.58
N ASN A 352 -4.24 25.06 -16.41
CA ASN A 352 -4.17 26.01 -15.31
C ASN A 352 -4.95 25.48 -14.10
N PHE A 353 -4.26 24.99 -13.09
CA PHE A 353 -4.89 24.44 -11.89
C PHE A 353 -4.15 24.84 -10.62
N GLU A 354 -4.79 24.59 -9.50
CA GLU A 354 -4.27 24.80 -8.15
C GLU A 354 -4.53 23.57 -7.27
N ILE A 355 -3.62 23.28 -6.35
CA ILE A 355 -3.80 22.26 -5.32
C ILE A 355 -4.23 22.94 -4.04
N THR A 356 -5.29 22.46 -3.42
CA THR A 356 -5.83 23.00 -2.18
C THR A 356 -6.23 21.88 -1.22
N THR A 357 -6.54 22.24 0.02
CA THR A 357 -6.99 21.29 1.03
C THR A 357 -8.35 20.69 0.65
N VAL A 358 -8.60 19.46 1.11
CA VAL A 358 -9.91 18.80 0.94
C VAL A 358 -10.99 19.50 1.76
N PRO A 359 -12.28 19.44 1.34
CA PRO A 359 -13.39 19.96 2.12
C PRO A 359 -13.47 19.28 3.49
N GLN A 360 -13.92 20.04 4.49
CA GLN A 360 -14.05 19.58 5.86
C GLN A 360 -15.50 19.63 6.33
N LEU A 361 -15.82 18.80 7.31
CA LEU A 361 -17.01 18.97 8.13
C LEU A 361 -16.82 20.14 9.12
N PRO A 362 -17.90 20.78 9.58
CA PRO A 362 -17.81 21.88 10.56
C PRO A 362 -17.05 21.45 11.82
N ASN A 363 -16.13 22.31 12.27
CA ASN A 363 -15.33 22.12 13.48
C ASN A 363 -14.43 20.86 13.48
N GLN A 364 -14.15 20.29 12.31
CA GLN A 364 -13.23 19.18 12.15
C GLN A 364 -12.05 19.56 11.25
N SER A 365 -10.96 18.84 11.39
CA SER A 365 -9.82 18.85 10.48
C SER A 365 -9.26 17.45 10.43
N ILE A 366 -9.80 16.63 9.52
CA ILE A 366 -9.38 15.23 9.30
C ILE A 366 -9.05 15.08 7.83
N ASN A 367 -7.87 14.57 7.56
CA ASN A 367 -7.34 14.40 6.22
C ASN A 367 -6.87 12.95 6.02
N MET A 368 -6.70 12.51 4.79
CA MET A 368 -6.24 11.15 4.44
C MET A 368 -4.78 11.19 4.03
N ALA A 369 -3.93 10.38 4.68
CA ALA A 369 -2.52 10.21 4.34
C ALA A 369 -2.27 8.87 3.64
N SER A 370 -1.32 8.90 2.68
CA SER A 370 -0.78 7.73 2.00
C SER A 370 0.71 7.97 1.76
N TYR A 371 1.58 7.09 2.26
CA TYR A 371 3.03 7.29 2.17
C TYR A 371 3.80 5.97 2.28
N TRP A 372 5.08 6.06 1.92
CA TRP A 372 6.00 4.92 1.97
C TRP A 372 7.04 5.12 3.07
N ALA A 373 7.42 4.00 3.69
CA ALA A 373 8.43 3.96 4.74
C ALA A 373 9.57 3.01 4.38
N SER A 374 10.76 3.26 4.94
CA SER A 374 11.88 2.34 4.90
C SER A 374 11.89 1.46 6.14
N GLY A 375 11.86 0.15 5.96
CA GLY A 375 11.99 -0.86 7.00
C GLY A 375 13.27 -1.67 6.87
N VAL A 376 13.61 -2.41 7.91
CA VAL A 376 14.73 -3.35 7.95
C VAL A 376 14.19 -4.77 8.01
N SER A 377 14.79 -5.67 7.24
CA SER A 377 14.44 -7.08 7.23
C SER A 377 14.80 -7.78 8.54
N SER A 378 13.83 -8.47 9.15
CA SER A 378 14.06 -9.33 10.32
C SER A 378 15.03 -10.51 10.02
N LYS A 379 15.24 -10.82 8.73
CA LYS A 379 16.14 -11.88 8.24
C LYS A 379 17.49 -11.34 7.75
N SER A 380 17.71 -10.02 7.81
CA SER A 380 19.01 -9.44 7.44
C SER A 380 20.15 -10.02 8.29
N LEU A 381 21.24 -10.35 7.63
CA LEU A 381 22.50 -10.74 8.31
C LEU A 381 23.32 -9.52 8.78
N HIS A 382 22.92 -8.31 8.32
CA HIS A 382 23.58 -7.04 8.57
C HIS A 382 22.66 -6.03 9.27
N GLN A 383 21.82 -6.52 10.23
CA GLN A 383 20.79 -5.72 10.90
C GLN A 383 21.32 -4.41 11.49
N LYS A 384 22.48 -4.43 12.15
CA LYS A 384 23.09 -3.22 12.74
C LYS A 384 23.43 -2.16 11.70
N GLN A 385 23.99 -2.58 10.57
CA GLN A 385 24.38 -1.69 9.49
C GLN A 385 23.15 -1.17 8.74
N ALA A 386 22.15 -2.02 8.54
CA ALA A 386 20.85 -1.65 7.96
C ALA A 386 20.12 -0.62 8.83
N LEU A 387 20.03 -0.84 10.14
CA LEU A 387 19.46 0.11 11.10
C LEU A 387 20.21 1.44 11.07
N LYS A 388 21.54 1.43 11.00
CA LYS A 388 22.35 2.64 10.90
C LYS A 388 22.06 3.43 9.63
N PHE A 389 21.83 2.74 8.52
CA PHE A 389 21.44 3.39 7.26
C PHE A 389 20.02 3.96 7.32
N VAL A 390 19.04 3.23 7.85
CA VAL A 390 17.67 3.72 8.00
C VAL A 390 17.61 4.91 8.98
N SER A 391 18.37 4.87 10.10
CA SER A 391 18.49 6.03 11.01
C SER A 391 19.13 7.24 10.31
N TYR A 392 20.04 7.02 9.36
CA TYR A 392 20.59 8.10 8.56
C TYR A 392 19.52 8.72 7.65
N LEU A 393 18.68 7.89 7.00
CA LEU A 393 17.58 8.36 6.15
C LEU A 393 16.57 9.23 6.94
N ALA A 394 16.40 9.00 8.24
CA ALA A 394 15.49 9.75 9.13
C ALA A 394 15.97 11.17 9.47
N LYS A 395 17.21 11.53 9.10
CA LYS A 395 17.78 12.82 9.48
C LYS A 395 17.22 13.96 8.64
N LYS A 396 17.11 15.14 9.29
CA LYS A 396 16.63 16.37 8.67
C LYS A 396 17.41 16.72 7.41
N GLU A 397 18.73 16.77 7.52
CA GLU A 397 19.62 17.11 6.42
C GLU A 397 19.56 16.11 5.25
N VAL A 398 19.14 14.89 5.51
CA VAL A 398 18.99 13.85 4.47
C VAL A 398 17.67 14.02 3.71
N GLU A 399 16.57 14.31 4.40
CA GLU A 399 15.31 14.66 3.73
C GLU A 399 15.45 15.94 2.89
N GLU A 400 16.09 16.98 3.42
CA GLU A 400 16.39 18.21 2.67
C GLU A 400 17.24 17.92 1.42
N ARG A 401 18.26 17.07 1.57
CA ARG A 401 19.11 16.66 0.46
C ARG A 401 18.35 15.87 -0.58
N MET A 402 17.51 14.91 -0.17
CA MET A 402 16.67 14.12 -1.07
C MET A 402 15.72 15.02 -1.87
N TYR A 403 15.00 15.91 -1.18
CA TYR A 403 14.10 16.87 -1.82
C TYR A 403 14.83 17.72 -2.86
N SER A 404 16.01 18.24 -2.50
CA SER A 404 16.85 19.06 -3.38
C SER A 404 17.29 18.29 -4.62
N GLU A 405 17.74 17.03 -4.48
CA GLU A 405 18.15 16.21 -5.62
C GLU A 405 16.97 15.90 -6.56
N GLN A 406 15.82 15.54 -6.00
CA GLN A 406 14.60 15.28 -6.77
C GLN A 406 14.11 16.53 -7.50
N SER A 407 14.21 17.72 -6.87
CA SER A 407 13.79 19.00 -7.48
C SER A 407 14.65 19.47 -8.62
N LYS A 408 15.81 18.84 -8.88
CA LYS A 408 16.63 19.11 -10.07
C LYS A 408 16.06 18.46 -11.34
N GLU A 409 15.28 17.39 -11.15
CA GLU A 409 14.77 16.58 -12.25
C GLU A 409 13.27 16.76 -12.49
N ARG A 410 12.54 17.30 -11.49
CA ARG A 410 11.08 17.49 -11.53
C ARG A 410 10.68 18.78 -10.79
N ALA A 411 9.42 19.20 -10.91
CA ALA A 411 8.93 20.48 -10.39
C ALA A 411 9.13 20.65 -8.86
N PHE A 412 9.14 19.55 -8.11
CA PHE A 412 9.38 19.54 -6.66
C PHE A 412 9.83 18.15 -6.21
N GLY A 413 10.50 18.08 -5.07
CA GLY A 413 10.82 16.84 -4.38
C GLY A 413 9.60 16.24 -3.65
N GLN A 414 9.77 15.05 -3.09
CA GLN A 414 8.73 14.43 -2.26
C GLN A 414 8.45 15.28 -1.02
N PRO A 415 7.16 15.52 -0.65
CA PRO A 415 6.83 16.29 0.54
C PRO A 415 7.45 15.68 1.79
N TYR A 416 8.02 16.52 2.65
CA TYR A 416 8.76 16.09 3.84
C TYR A 416 7.89 15.30 4.83
N ALA A 417 8.42 14.17 5.32
CA ALA A 417 7.81 13.45 6.45
C ALA A 417 8.05 14.14 7.79
N ARG A 418 9.07 14.99 7.88
CA ARG A 418 9.43 15.71 9.10
C ARG A 418 8.62 16.98 9.28
N VAL A 419 8.05 17.14 10.50
CA VAL A 419 7.24 18.32 10.85
C VAL A 419 8.06 19.62 10.93
N ASP A 420 9.34 19.53 11.30
CA ASP A 420 10.24 20.67 11.45
C ASP A 420 10.75 21.23 10.11
N LEU A 421 10.44 20.57 8.99
CA LEU A 421 10.75 21.01 7.63
C LEU A 421 9.55 21.66 6.91
N ALA A 422 8.35 21.52 7.42
CA ALA A 422 7.13 21.99 6.74
C ALA A 422 7.17 23.49 6.38
N GLU A 423 7.64 24.32 7.28
CA GLU A 423 7.69 25.78 7.09
C GLU A 423 8.67 26.22 5.98
N SER A 424 9.66 25.39 5.65
CA SER A 424 10.58 25.68 4.54
C SER A 424 9.92 25.64 3.17
N LEU A 425 8.75 24.99 3.07
CA LEU A 425 7.97 24.84 1.84
C LEU A 425 6.67 25.67 1.84
N LYS A 426 6.47 26.57 2.82
CA LYS A 426 5.22 27.35 2.95
C LYS A 426 4.88 28.21 1.72
N ASP A 427 5.90 28.65 1.00
CA ASP A 427 5.75 29.48 -0.19
C ASP A 427 5.59 28.63 -1.48
N ASN A 428 5.61 27.30 -1.37
CA ASN A 428 5.35 26.41 -2.49
C ASN A 428 3.85 26.00 -2.52
N PRO A 429 3.04 26.60 -3.40
CA PRO A 429 1.59 26.36 -3.44
C PRO A 429 1.21 24.95 -3.90
N LEU A 430 2.15 24.20 -4.49
CA LEU A 430 1.91 22.83 -4.95
C LEU A 430 2.07 21.80 -3.81
N ILE A 431 2.83 22.14 -2.77
CA ILE A 431 3.22 21.21 -1.71
C ILE A 431 2.65 21.62 -0.36
N TYR A 432 2.58 22.92 -0.08
CA TYR A 432 2.19 23.39 1.26
C TYR A 432 0.80 22.94 1.70
N PRO A 433 -0.24 22.87 0.84
CA PRO A 433 -1.55 22.31 1.22
C PRO A 433 -1.45 20.88 1.74
N ILE A 434 -0.60 20.05 1.14
CA ILE A 434 -0.35 18.66 1.53
C ILE A 434 0.27 18.59 2.93
N LEU A 435 1.35 19.36 3.17
CA LEU A 435 2.03 19.42 4.49
C LEU A 435 1.14 20.04 5.56
N PHE A 436 0.29 20.99 5.19
CA PHE A 436 -0.67 21.60 6.11
C PHE A 436 -1.69 20.54 6.60
N GLN A 437 -2.21 19.72 5.71
CA GLN A 437 -3.15 18.63 6.00
C GLN A 437 -2.51 17.49 6.80
N ALA A 438 -1.23 17.22 6.60
CA ALA A 438 -0.51 16.12 7.26
C ALA A 438 -0.53 16.23 8.80
N LYS A 439 -0.68 17.43 9.35
CA LYS A 439 -0.78 17.68 10.80
C LYS A 439 -1.96 16.96 11.46
N THR A 440 -3.03 16.74 10.71
CA THR A 440 -4.28 16.12 11.18
C THR A 440 -4.71 14.96 10.27
N ALA A 441 -3.75 14.39 9.57
CA ALA A 441 -4.01 13.25 8.70
C ALA A 441 -4.14 11.95 9.50
N GLU A 442 -4.98 11.09 8.99
CA GLU A 442 -5.19 9.70 9.41
C GLU A 442 -4.90 8.80 8.20
N SER A 443 -4.66 7.53 8.45
CA SER A 443 -4.49 6.52 7.41
C SER A 443 -5.65 5.54 7.38
N SER A 444 -5.78 4.81 6.28
CA SER A 444 -6.77 3.77 6.10
C SER A 444 -6.16 2.56 5.39
N ALA A 445 -6.75 1.39 5.62
CA ALA A 445 -6.44 0.20 4.84
C ALA A 445 -7.18 0.19 3.48
N PHE A 446 -8.22 1.02 3.32
CA PHE A 446 -8.85 1.29 2.02
C PHE A 446 -8.08 2.43 1.34
N VAL A 447 -7.05 2.08 0.62
CA VAL A 447 -6.14 2.99 -0.06
C VAL A 447 -5.81 2.46 -1.45
N ASP A 448 -5.71 3.37 -2.42
CA ASP A 448 -5.38 3.06 -3.81
C ASP A 448 -3.86 3.01 -4.04
N SER A 449 -3.49 2.62 -5.25
CA SER A 449 -2.13 2.73 -5.81
C SER A 449 -1.02 1.98 -5.06
N THR A 450 -1.37 1.03 -4.18
CA THR A 450 -0.38 0.23 -3.45
C THR A 450 0.10 -1.00 -4.22
N SER A 451 -0.69 -1.50 -5.17
CA SER A 451 -0.42 -2.74 -5.95
C SER A 451 -0.02 -3.92 -5.05
N ASP A 452 -0.66 -4.04 -3.88
CA ASP A 452 -0.26 -4.99 -2.85
C ASP A 452 -0.69 -6.43 -3.16
N ASN A 453 -1.66 -6.64 -4.05
CA ASN A 453 -2.28 -7.95 -4.30
C ASN A 453 -2.67 -8.68 -2.99
N GLY A 454 -3.12 -7.93 -2.01
CA GLY A 454 -3.36 -8.39 -0.64
C GLY A 454 -4.41 -7.56 0.08
N LEU A 455 -4.11 -7.15 1.33
CA LEU A 455 -5.05 -6.50 2.24
C LEU A 455 -5.80 -5.33 1.58
N ASN A 456 -5.07 -4.36 1.00
CA ASN A 456 -5.70 -3.17 0.44
C ASN A 456 -6.57 -3.51 -0.76
N GLN A 457 -6.06 -4.34 -1.69
CA GLN A 457 -6.81 -4.74 -2.87
C GLN A 457 -8.04 -5.57 -2.53
N GLU A 458 -7.94 -6.50 -1.56
CA GLU A 458 -9.07 -7.31 -1.13
C GLU A 458 -10.16 -6.43 -0.49
N LEU A 459 -9.77 -5.49 0.39
CA LEU A 459 -10.71 -4.52 1.00
C LEU A 459 -11.36 -3.62 -0.06
N ASN A 460 -10.57 -3.08 -0.99
CA ASN A 460 -11.04 -2.21 -2.07
C ASN A 460 -12.01 -2.94 -3.01
N THR A 461 -11.86 -4.26 -3.18
CA THR A 461 -12.81 -5.07 -3.96
C THR A 461 -14.21 -5.04 -3.33
N TYR A 462 -14.31 -5.20 -2.00
CA TYR A 462 -15.60 -5.10 -1.31
C TYR A 462 -16.15 -3.69 -1.32
N LEU A 463 -15.30 -2.68 -1.19
CA LEU A 463 -15.70 -1.28 -1.27
C LEU A 463 -16.25 -0.92 -2.66
N GLY A 464 -15.54 -1.32 -3.71
CA GLY A 464 -16.01 -1.15 -5.09
C GLY A 464 -17.33 -1.87 -5.37
N ASN A 465 -17.47 -3.09 -4.86
CA ASN A 465 -18.73 -3.84 -4.97
C ASN A 465 -19.89 -3.12 -4.26
N ALA A 466 -19.66 -2.49 -3.11
CA ALA A 466 -20.69 -1.71 -2.40
C ALA A 466 -21.11 -0.49 -3.22
N VAL A 467 -20.16 0.30 -3.74
CA VAL A 467 -20.45 1.46 -4.60
C VAL A 467 -21.20 1.03 -5.86
N ASN A 468 -20.72 0.01 -6.55
CA ASN A 468 -21.33 -0.50 -7.78
C ASN A 468 -22.75 -1.07 -7.54
N SER A 469 -22.98 -1.72 -6.39
CA SER A 469 -24.31 -2.21 -6.01
C SER A 469 -25.30 -1.06 -5.87
N ILE A 470 -24.90 0.02 -5.21
CA ILE A 470 -25.74 1.22 -5.03
C ILE A 470 -25.99 1.91 -6.37
N TYR A 471 -24.94 2.06 -7.18
CA TYR A 471 -25.06 2.62 -8.54
C TYR A 471 -26.08 1.85 -9.40
N ASN A 472 -26.18 0.53 -9.19
CA ASN A 472 -27.14 -0.36 -9.85
C ASN A 472 -28.49 -0.49 -9.12
N GLY A 473 -28.77 0.36 -8.11
CA GLY A 473 -30.06 0.44 -7.43
C GLY A 473 -30.29 -0.56 -6.30
N VAL A 474 -29.24 -1.23 -5.80
CA VAL A 474 -29.31 -2.06 -4.59
C VAL A 474 -29.47 -1.14 -3.36
N SER A 475 -30.24 -1.58 -2.35
CA SER A 475 -30.43 -0.78 -1.13
C SER A 475 -29.11 -0.62 -0.35
N MET A 476 -28.96 0.52 0.35
CA MET A 476 -27.82 0.83 1.19
C MET A 476 -27.59 -0.23 2.26
N ASP A 477 -28.66 -0.74 2.89
CA ASP A 477 -28.57 -1.80 3.91
C ASP A 477 -27.98 -3.10 3.33
N THR A 478 -28.48 -3.53 2.17
CA THR A 478 -27.98 -4.73 1.52
C THR A 478 -26.52 -4.58 1.08
N ALA A 479 -26.14 -3.41 0.58
CA ALA A 479 -24.76 -3.10 0.20
C ALA A 479 -23.85 -3.10 1.43
N PHE A 480 -24.29 -2.53 2.55
CA PHE A 480 -23.56 -2.54 3.83
C PHE A 480 -23.39 -3.97 4.37
N ASP A 481 -24.45 -4.77 4.42
CA ASP A 481 -24.40 -6.12 4.98
C ASP A 481 -23.41 -7.01 4.20
N THR A 482 -23.39 -6.89 2.86
CA THR A 482 -22.44 -7.60 1.99
C THR A 482 -21.00 -7.10 2.20
N PHE A 483 -20.82 -5.78 2.26
CA PHE A 483 -19.54 -5.14 2.53
C PHE A 483 -18.97 -5.57 3.89
N SER A 484 -19.76 -5.44 4.94
CA SER A 484 -19.36 -5.75 6.32
C SER A 484 -18.89 -7.20 6.46
N GLN A 485 -19.65 -8.15 5.92
CA GLN A 485 -19.27 -9.56 5.96
C GLN A 485 -17.94 -9.83 5.25
N GLY A 486 -17.75 -9.25 4.06
CA GLY A 486 -16.53 -9.44 3.29
C GLY A 486 -15.31 -8.79 3.94
N VAL A 487 -15.46 -7.55 4.42
CA VAL A 487 -14.39 -6.82 5.10
C VAL A 487 -13.94 -7.52 6.37
N LEU A 488 -14.86 -8.01 7.20
CA LEU A 488 -14.52 -8.76 8.41
C LEU A 488 -13.73 -10.04 8.09
N GLN A 489 -14.06 -10.75 7.02
CA GLN A 489 -13.29 -11.93 6.58
C GLN A 489 -11.85 -11.54 6.18
N VAL A 490 -11.70 -10.43 5.44
CA VAL A 490 -10.37 -9.95 5.04
C VAL A 490 -9.57 -9.52 6.27
N LEU A 491 -10.14 -8.73 7.18
CA LEU A 491 -9.45 -8.28 8.38
C LEU A 491 -9.00 -9.46 9.25
N GLN A 492 -9.85 -10.46 9.47
CA GLN A 492 -9.50 -11.69 10.20
C GLN A 492 -8.35 -12.45 9.54
N LYS A 493 -8.31 -12.54 8.20
CA LYS A 493 -7.23 -13.19 7.45
C LYS A 493 -5.87 -12.56 7.74
N TYR A 494 -5.84 -11.24 7.96
CA TYR A 494 -4.61 -10.48 8.23
C TYR A 494 -4.39 -10.19 9.73
N GLY A 495 -5.19 -10.80 10.63
CA GLY A 495 -5.02 -10.68 12.07
C GLY A 495 -5.41 -9.31 12.65
N GLN A 496 -6.34 -8.63 11.98
CA GLN A 496 -6.87 -7.33 12.40
C GLN A 496 -8.25 -7.45 13.05
#